data_b80f93bb9dff99435b7a847fc7941a09
#
_entry.id   b80f93bb9dff99435b7a847fc7941a09
#
_cell.length_a   1.000
_cell.length_b   1.000
_cell.length_c   1.000
_cell.angle_alpha   90.00
_cell.angle_beta   90.00
_cell.angle_gamma   90.00
#
_symmetry.space_group_name_H-M   'P 1'
#
loop_
_entity.id
_entity.type
_entity.pdbx_description
1 polymer ?
#
loop_
_entity_poly.entity_id
_entity_poly.type
_entity_poly.pdbx_seq_one_letter_code
_entity_poly.pdbx_strand_id
1 'polypeptide(L)'
;SDIGFTLSKKKTIYVISGFLVLAFGLLLFIELALANSVVDNEKLQSLSGLTPKTTTSRVIFIFMALAAGISEEIVYRGFAIKALESHNINKWFAAILASIPFIFQHGLKSIDQFWWFLSTGVFFGILFIARKNLALNIIIHWLVILSAMAAVLQALE
;
A
#
# COMPACT_ATOMS: atom_id res chain seq x y z
N SER A 1 23.44 -6.44 -9.24
CA SER A 1 22.31 -7.02 -8.53
C SER A 1 21.05 -6.23 -8.85
N ASP A 2 20.20 -6.80 -9.67
CA ASP A 2 19.03 -6.10 -10.23
C ASP A 2 17.98 -5.89 -9.16
N ILE A 3 17.65 -4.63 -8.88
CA ILE A 3 16.51 -4.25 -8.02
C ILE A 3 15.15 -4.44 -8.75
N GLY A 4 15.16 -5.05 -9.94
CA GLY A 4 13.95 -5.49 -10.61
C GLY A 4 13.09 -4.39 -11.24
N PHE A 5 13.69 -3.35 -11.81
CA PHE A 5 12.96 -2.37 -12.61
C PHE A 5 12.68 -2.90 -14.05
N THR A 6 12.03 -4.06 -14.15
CA THR A 6 11.68 -4.63 -15.45
C THR A 6 10.16 -4.79 -15.59
N LEU A 7 9.58 -4.15 -16.60
CA LEU A 7 8.17 -4.27 -16.94
C LEU A 7 8.02 -5.17 -18.19
N SER A 8 7.68 -6.44 -18.00
CA SER A 8 7.24 -7.30 -19.10
C SER A 8 5.78 -6.98 -19.44
N LYS A 9 5.49 -6.46 -20.66
CA LYS A 9 4.15 -5.99 -21.07
C LYS A 9 3.02 -6.96 -20.74
N LYS A 10 3.13 -8.25 -21.09
CA LYS A 10 2.06 -9.22 -20.82
C LYS A 10 1.81 -9.47 -19.33
N LYS A 11 2.87 -9.68 -18.53
CA LYS A 11 2.75 -9.91 -17.08
C LYS A 11 2.22 -8.69 -16.35
N THR A 12 2.62 -7.49 -16.79
CA THR A 12 2.15 -6.23 -16.23
C THR A 12 0.66 -6.03 -16.43
N ILE A 13 0.11 -6.35 -17.64
CA ILE A 13 -1.32 -6.26 -17.90
C ILE A 13 -2.12 -7.18 -16.95
N TYR A 14 -1.72 -8.45 -16.79
CA TYR A 14 -2.42 -9.37 -15.88
C TYR A 14 -2.41 -8.91 -14.42
N VAL A 15 -1.30 -8.31 -13.97
CA VAL A 15 -1.19 -7.81 -12.60
C VAL A 15 -2.03 -6.55 -12.41
N ILE A 16 -2.00 -5.63 -13.37
CA ILE A 16 -2.85 -4.43 -13.32
C ILE A 16 -4.33 -4.82 -13.38
N SER A 17 -4.71 -5.75 -14.27
CA SER A 17 -6.09 -6.23 -14.34
C SER A 17 -6.52 -6.92 -13.04
N GLY A 18 -5.69 -7.78 -12.47
CA GLY A 18 -5.95 -8.42 -11.18
C GLY A 18 -6.06 -7.40 -10.05
N PHE A 19 -5.21 -6.37 -10.06
CA PHE A 19 -5.30 -5.27 -9.10
C PHE A 19 -6.62 -4.50 -9.27
N LEU A 20 -7.00 -4.14 -10.49
CA LEU A 20 -8.26 -3.40 -10.74
C LEU A 20 -9.48 -4.19 -10.24
N VAL A 21 -9.49 -5.50 -10.44
CA VAL A 21 -10.54 -6.38 -9.90
C VAL A 21 -10.55 -6.38 -8.38
N LEU A 22 -9.37 -6.46 -7.74
CA LEU A 22 -9.25 -6.41 -6.29
C LEU A 22 -9.62 -5.04 -5.72
N ALA A 23 -9.19 -3.95 -6.37
CA ALA A 23 -9.53 -2.58 -5.96
C ALA A 23 -11.03 -2.34 -6.06
N PHE A 24 -11.66 -2.75 -7.18
CA PHE A 24 -13.11 -2.65 -7.36
C PHE A 24 -13.85 -3.51 -6.33
N GLY A 25 -13.40 -4.74 -6.07
CA GLY A 25 -13.97 -5.61 -5.05
C GLY A 25 -13.84 -5.02 -3.63
N LEU A 26 -12.71 -4.36 -3.34
CA LEU A 26 -12.50 -3.66 -2.06
C LEU A 26 -13.45 -2.45 -1.91
N LEU A 27 -13.58 -1.63 -2.95
CA LEU A 27 -14.51 -0.50 -2.95
C LEU A 27 -15.96 -0.96 -2.74
N LEU A 28 -16.37 -2.00 -3.45
CA LEU A 28 -17.70 -2.60 -3.27
C LEU A 28 -17.89 -3.17 -1.86
N PHE A 29 -16.87 -3.82 -1.31
CA PHE A 29 -16.90 -4.33 0.07
C PHE A 29 -17.03 -3.20 1.09
N ILE A 30 -16.31 -2.09 0.90
CA ILE A 30 -16.39 -0.91 1.77
C ILE A 30 -17.80 -0.29 1.68
N GLU A 31 -18.35 -0.15 0.48
CA GLU A 31 -19.72 0.36 0.27
C GLU A 31 -20.74 -0.51 1.02
N LEU A 32 -20.65 -1.83 0.88
CA LEU A 32 -21.51 -2.77 1.61
C LEU A 32 -21.31 -2.71 3.12
N ALA A 33 -20.08 -2.56 3.59
CA ALA A 33 -19.76 -2.45 5.00
C ALA A 33 -20.29 -1.14 5.61
N LEU A 34 -20.22 -0.04 4.88
CA LEU A 34 -20.83 1.25 5.27
C LEU A 34 -22.36 1.12 5.32
N ALA A 35 -22.98 0.56 4.28
CA ALA A 35 -24.44 0.36 4.21
C ALA A 35 -24.98 -0.50 5.36
N ASN A 36 -24.17 -1.42 5.89
CA ASN A 36 -24.53 -2.29 7.01
C ASN A 36 -24.00 -1.80 8.37
N SER A 37 -23.53 -0.55 8.48
CA SER A 37 -23.00 0.06 9.72
C SER A 37 -21.85 -0.74 10.37
N VAL A 38 -21.10 -1.49 9.59
CA VAL A 38 -19.94 -2.27 10.07
C VAL A 38 -18.71 -1.37 10.27
N VAL A 39 -18.70 -0.21 9.59
CA VAL A 39 -17.61 0.76 9.69
C VAL A 39 -17.94 1.81 10.73
N ASP A 40 -16.99 2.06 11.63
CA ASP A 40 -17.08 3.07 12.66
C ASP A 40 -16.96 4.48 12.04
N ASN A 41 -18.09 5.18 11.97
CA ASN A 41 -18.16 6.52 11.40
C ASN A 41 -17.32 7.54 12.18
N GLU A 42 -17.13 7.37 13.49
CA GLU A 42 -16.28 8.29 14.27
C GLU A 42 -14.81 8.17 13.86
N LYS A 43 -14.34 6.94 13.60
CA LYS A 43 -12.99 6.71 13.07
C LYS A 43 -12.81 7.30 11.67
N LEU A 44 -13.79 7.18 10.80
CA LEU A 44 -13.75 7.81 9.48
C LEU A 44 -13.71 9.34 9.57
N GLN A 45 -14.52 9.93 10.44
CA GLN A 45 -14.52 11.37 10.66
C GLN A 45 -13.19 11.89 11.20
N SER A 46 -12.47 11.11 12.01
CA SER A 46 -11.13 11.47 12.45
C SER A 46 -10.12 11.63 11.31
N LEU A 47 -10.35 10.98 10.17
CA LEU A 47 -9.55 11.08 8.95
C LEU A 47 -9.94 12.27 8.06
N SER A 48 -11.07 12.94 8.34
CA SER A 48 -11.58 14.04 7.52
C SER A 48 -10.62 15.21 7.36
N GLY A 49 -9.76 15.42 8.35
CA GLY A 49 -8.70 16.44 8.31
C GLY A 49 -7.55 16.12 7.34
N LEU A 50 -7.38 14.84 6.98
CA LEU A 50 -6.33 14.35 6.07
C LEU A 50 -6.85 14.18 4.63
N THR A 51 -8.16 14.31 4.40
CA THR A 51 -8.76 14.07 3.09
C THR A 51 -8.61 15.26 2.15
N PRO A 52 -8.23 15.05 0.89
CA PRO A 52 -8.11 16.12 -0.10
C PRO A 52 -9.50 16.55 -0.60
N LYS A 53 -10.01 17.68 -0.07
CA LYS A 53 -11.37 18.17 -0.36
C LYS A 53 -11.48 18.98 -1.66
N THR A 54 -10.39 19.61 -2.12
CA THR A 54 -10.38 20.44 -3.33
C THR A 54 -9.71 19.69 -4.49
N THR A 55 -10.01 20.09 -5.74
CA THR A 55 -9.33 19.53 -6.92
C THR A 55 -7.81 19.67 -6.83
N THR A 56 -7.32 20.83 -6.40
CA THR A 56 -5.88 21.06 -6.22
C THR A 56 -5.27 20.10 -5.19
N SER A 57 -5.91 19.93 -4.03
CA SER A 57 -5.42 18.99 -3.01
C SER A 57 -5.50 17.53 -3.47
N ARG A 58 -6.49 17.18 -4.27
CA ARG A 58 -6.58 15.82 -4.89
C ARG A 58 -5.43 15.56 -5.85
N VAL A 59 -5.09 16.54 -6.70
CA VAL A 59 -3.93 16.42 -7.61
C VAL A 59 -2.63 16.31 -6.83
N ILE A 60 -2.41 17.15 -5.83
CA ILE A 60 -1.23 17.09 -4.97
C ILE A 60 -1.15 15.70 -4.29
N PHE A 61 -2.25 15.21 -3.75
CA PHE A 61 -2.31 13.89 -3.09
C PHE A 61 -1.90 12.75 -4.03
N ILE A 62 -2.32 12.77 -5.30
CA ILE A 62 -1.94 11.77 -6.30
C ILE A 62 -0.42 11.69 -6.45
N PHE A 63 0.26 12.85 -6.56
CA PHE A 63 1.73 12.89 -6.67
C PHE A 63 2.42 12.52 -5.36
N MET A 64 1.90 12.95 -4.22
CA MET A 64 2.43 12.56 -2.90
C MET A 64 2.32 11.06 -2.67
N ALA A 65 1.19 10.45 -3.02
CA ALA A 65 0.98 9.01 -2.95
C ALA A 65 1.97 8.24 -3.83
N LEU A 66 2.27 8.75 -5.03
CA LEU A 66 3.27 8.16 -5.92
C LEU A 66 4.68 8.27 -5.30
N ALA A 67 5.04 9.44 -4.78
CA ALA A 67 6.34 9.65 -4.14
C ALA A 67 6.52 8.76 -2.91
N ALA A 68 5.47 8.60 -2.08
CA ALA A 68 5.45 7.69 -0.95
C ALA A 68 5.66 6.24 -1.41
N GLY A 69 4.87 5.76 -2.38
CA GLY A 69 5.01 4.42 -2.93
C GLY A 69 6.42 4.14 -3.49
N ILE A 70 7.03 5.10 -4.18
CA ILE A 70 8.41 4.97 -4.69
C ILE A 70 9.40 4.85 -3.53
N SER A 71 9.39 5.80 -2.60
CA SER A 71 10.37 5.84 -1.51
C SER A 71 10.25 4.63 -0.59
N GLU A 72 9.04 4.23 -0.23
CA GLU A 72 8.78 3.12 0.66
C GLU A 72 9.16 1.78 0.03
N GLU A 73 8.83 1.55 -1.23
CA GLU A 73 9.20 0.31 -1.91
C GLU A 73 10.72 0.20 -2.10
N ILE A 74 11.42 1.30 -2.40
CA ILE A 74 12.88 1.31 -2.48
C ILE A 74 13.50 0.96 -1.13
N VAL A 75 13.05 1.60 -0.06
CA VAL A 75 13.62 1.42 1.28
C VAL A 75 13.31 0.03 1.83
N TYR A 76 12.05 -0.38 1.84
CA TYR A 76 11.64 -1.61 2.54
C TYR A 76 11.84 -2.87 1.70
N ARG A 77 11.59 -2.81 0.38
CA ARG A 77 11.66 -3.99 -0.49
C ARG A 77 12.98 -4.03 -1.24
N GLY A 78 13.39 -2.91 -1.82
CA GLY A 78 14.67 -2.82 -2.53
C GLY A 78 15.88 -2.94 -1.63
N PHE A 79 15.88 -2.30 -0.48
CA PHE A 79 17.04 -2.24 0.41
C PHE A 79 16.89 -3.15 1.65
N ALA A 80 15.88 -2.95 2.51
CA ALA A 80 15.81 -3.64 3.80
C ALA A 80 15.75 -5.16 3.68
N ILE A 81 14.90 -5.71 2.80
CA ILE A 81 14.83 -7.16 2.59
C ILE A 81 16.20 -7.69 2.12
N LYS A 82 16.83 -7.04 1.16
CA LYS A 82 18.15 -7.48 0.64
C LYS A 82 19.27 -7.35 1.68
N ALA A 83 19.24 -6.30 2.48
CA ALA A 83 20.19 -6.14 3.58
C ALA A 83 20.05 -7.28 4.60
N LEU A 84 18.82 -7.64 4.96
CA LEU A 84 18.57 -8.77 5.87
C LEU A 84 18.98 -10.11 5.23
N GLU A 85 18.71 -10.34 3.94
CA GLU A 85 19.16 -11.53 3.22
C GLU A 85 20.69 -11.63 3.19
N SER A 86 21.43 -10.51 3.08
CA SER A 86 22.91 -10.52 3.10
C SER A 86 23.48 -10.97 4.44
N HIS A 87 22.69 -10.90 5.52
CA HIS A 87 23.03 -11.44 6.84
C HIS A 87 22.50 -12.87 7.07
N ASN A 88 22.21 -13.62 5.99
CA ASN A 88 21.69 -14.99 6.02
C ASN A 88 20.29 -15.14 6.65
N ILE A 89 19.51 -14.06 6.74
CA ILE A 89 18.13 -14.12 7.17
C ILE A 89 17.28 -14.66 6.01
N ASN A 90 16.42 -15.64 6.30
CA ASN A 90 15.50 -16.18 5.31
C ASN A 90 14.64 -15.06 4.71
N LYS A 91 14.51 -15.02 3.38
CA LYS A 91 13.82 -13.96 2.64
C LYS A 91 12.39 -13.70 3.10
N TRP A 92 11.65 -14.74 3.45
CA TRP A 92 10.27 -14.62 3.94
C TRP A 92 10.20 -13.96 5.32
N PHE A 93 11.18 -14.34 6.18
CA PHE A 93 11.31 -13.70 7.49
C PHE A 93 11.83 -12.26 7.35
N ALA A 94 12.75 -12.01 6.41
CA ALA A 94 13.21 -10.66 6.07
C ALA A 94 12.04 -9.74 5.63
N ALA A 95 11.06 -10.26 4.88
CA ALA A 95 9.86 -9.50 4.52
C ALA A 95 9.04 -9.08 5.76
N ILE A 96 8.88 -9.98 6.73
CA ILE A 96 8.19 -9.68 7.99
C ILE A 96 8.96 -8.63 8.79
N LEU A 97 10.27 -8.81 8.96
CA LEU A 97 11.12 -7.87 9.70
C LEU A 97 11.15 -6.48 9.05
N ALA A 98 11.22 -6.39 7.72
CA ALA A 98 11.19 -5.13 6.99
C ALA A 98 9.83 -4.42 7.10
N SER A 99 8.76 -5.12 7.46
CA SER A 99 7.44 -4.53 7.68
C SER A 99 7.32 -3.83 9.04
N ILE A 100 8.19 -4.13 10.01
CA ILE A 100 8.16 -3.49 11.32
C ILE A 100 8.48 -1.99 11.25
N PRO A 101 9.63 -1.57 10.69
CA PRO A 101 9.89 -0.12 10.54
C PRO A 101 8.92 0.57 9.59
N PHE A 102 8.35 -0.15 8.60
CA PHE A 102 7.28 0.35 7.75
C PHE A 102 6.04 0.79 8.55
N ILE A 103 5.67 0.04 9.61
CA ILE A 103 4.58 0.44 10.49
C ILE A 103 4.93 1.75 11.21
N PHE A 104 6.08 1.81 11.86
CA PHE A 104 6.45 2.93 12.71
C PHE A 104 6.71 4.25 11.96
N GLN A 105 7.04 4.21 10.66
CA GLN A 105 7.19 5.43 9.86
C GLN A 105 5.90 6.25 9.75
N HIS A 106 4.73 5.61 9.92
CA HIS A 106 3.43 6.28 9.90
C HIS A 106 3.09 6.96 11.24
N GLY A 107 4.03 6.97 12.19
CA GLY A 107 3.90 7.59 13.50
C GLY A 107 3.19 6.70 14.53
N LEU A 108 3.07 7.19 15.76
CA LEU A 108 2.50 6.41 16.87
C LEU A 108 1.02 6.06 16.67
N LYS A 109 0.27 6.85 15.92
CA LYS A 109 -1.12 6.53 15.55
C LYS A 109 -1.25 5.28 14.68
N SER A 110 -0.17 4.81 14.06
CA SER A 110 -0.17 3.56 13.30
C SER A 110 -0.34 2.33 14.18
N ILE A 111 -0.14 2.45 15.49
CA ILE A 111 -0.37 1.36 16.45
C ILE A 111 -1.84 0.93 16.46
N ASP A 112 -2.76 1.87 16.31
CA ASP A 112 -4.21 1.58 16.24
C ASP A 112 -4.58 0.83 14.96
N GLN A 113 -3.74 0.92 13.93
CA GLN A 113 -3.88 0.26 12.63
C GLN A 113 -2.77 -0.77 12.39
N PHE A 114 -2.15 -1.28 13.46
CA PHE A 114 -0.98 -2.17 13.41
C PHE A 114 -1.19 -3.33 12.44
N TRP A 115 -2.31 -4.02 12.53
CA TRP A 115 -2.58 -5.18 11.68
C TRP A 115 -2.76 -4.82 10.21
N TRP A 116 -3.28 -3.64 9.93
CA TRP A 116 -3.40 -3.13 8.56
C TRP A 116 -2.01 -2.89 7.95
N PHE A 117 -1.16 -2.13 8.64
CA PHE A 117 0.19 -1.83 8.15
C PHE A 117 1.09 -3.06 8.10
N LEU A 118 0.97 -3.97 9.08
CA LEU A 118 1.73 -5.21 9.08
C LEU A 118 1.35 -6.10 7.89
N SER A 119 0.06 -6.35 7.67
CA SER A 119 -0.42 -7.20 6.58
C SER A 119 -0.09 -6.59 5.22
N THR A 120 -0.23 -5.28 5.06
CA THR A 120 0.15 -4.57 3.84
C THR A 120 1.66 -4.64 3.61
N GLY A 121 2.46 -4.40 4.64
CA GLY A 121 3.91 -4.50 4.59
C GLY A 121 4.39 -5.88 4.17
N VAL A 122 3.85 -6.93 4.80
CA VAL A 122 4.16 -8.33 4.47
C VAL A 122 3.68 -8.69 3.07
N PHE A 123 2.48 -8.26 2.67
CA PHE A 123 1.95 -8.49 1.32
C PHE A 123 2.89 -7.96 0.24
N PHE A 124 3.34 -6.71 0.36
CA PHE A 124 4.29 -6.13 -0.60
C PHE A 124 5.67 -6.79 -0.53
N GLY A 125 6.11 -7.25 0.65
CA GLY A 125 7.32 -8.05 0.79
C GLY A 125 7.23 -9.37 0.03
N ILE A 126 6.13 -10.11 0.19
CA ILE A 126 5.84 -11.36 -0.53
C ILE A 126 5.78 -11.12 -2.04
N LEU A 127 5.08 -10.07 -2.46
CA LEU A 127 4.95 -9.70 -3.88
C LEU A 127 6.32 -9.43 -4.50
N PHE A 128 7.18 -8.67 -3.81
CA PHE A 128 8.54 -8.39 -4.26
C PHE A 128 9.39 -9.65 -4.37
N ILE A 129 9.36 -10.53 -3.36
CA ILE A 129 10.10 -11.80 -3.37
C ILE A 129 9.65 -12.70 -4.52
N ALA A 130 8.33 -12.78 -4.75
CA ALA A 130 7.74 -13.63 -5.78
C ALA A 130 7.98 -13.12 -7.21
N ARG A 131 7.97 -11.80 -7.39
CA ARG A 131 8.02 -11.19 -8.73
C ARG A 131 9.37 -10.57 -9.06
N LYS A 132 10.18 -10.23 -8.06
CA LYS A 132 11.45 -9.52 -8.19
C LYS A 132 11.33 -8.27 -9.08
N ASN A 133 10.23 -7.54 -8.92
CA ASN A 133 9.90 -6.40 -9.75
C ASN A 133 9.43 -5.23 -8.87
N LEU A 134 10.35 -4.32 -8.58
CA LEU A 134 10.09 -3.17 -7.72
C LEU A 134 9.13 -2.18 -8.37
N ALA A 135 9.20 -1.99 -9.69
CA ALA A 135 8.28 -1.11 -10.42
C ALA A 135 6.83 -1.58 -10.30
N LEU A 136 6.60 -2.90 -10.31
CA LEU A 136 5.29 -3.47 -10.10
C LEU A 136 4.78 -3.19 -8.68
N ASN A 137 5.63 -3.38 -7.67
CA ASN A 137 5.29 -3.05 -6.29
C ASN A 137 4.90 -1.58 -6.14
N ILE A 138 5.70 -0.66 -6.71
CA ILE A 138 5.43 0.78 -6.67
C ILE A 138 4.06 1.11 -7.28
N ILE A 139 3.74 0.55 -8.44
CA ILE A 139 2.46 0.80 -9.12
C ILE A 139 1.30 0.29 -8.23
N ILE A 140 1.39 -0.94 -7.72
CA ILE A 140 0.33 -1.51 -6.89
C ILE A 140 0.20 -0.72 -5.58
N HIS A 141 1.31 -0.33 -4.95
CA HIS A 141 1.29 0.46 -3.72
C HIS A 141 0.61 1.82 -3.93
N TRP A 142 0.99 2.52 -5.00
CA TRP A 142 0.33 3.78 -5.38
C TRP A 142 -1.18 3.61 -5.54
N LEU A 143 -1.60 2.58 -6.27
CA LEU A 143 -3.01 2.29 -6.50
C LEU A 143 -3.75 1.93 -5.19
N VAL A 144 -3.10 1.21 -4.26
CA VAL A 144 -3.66 0.92 -2.92
C VAL A 144 -3.89 2.20 -2.14
N ILE A 145 -2.93 3.14 -2.13
CA ILE A 145 -3.09 4.43 -1.44
C ILE A 145 -4.24 5.23 -2.06
N LEU A 146 -4.32 5.29 -3.39
CA LEU A 146 -5.40 6.01 -4.09
C LEU A 146 -6.78 5.38 -3.82
N SER A 147 -6.87 4.05 -3.83
CA SER A 147 -8.11 3.33 -3.53
C SER A 147 -8.56 3.54 -2.09
N ALA A 148 -7.64 3.49 -1.13
CA ALA A 148 -7.94 3.76 0.27
C ALA A 148 -8.46 5.19 0.46
N MET A 149 -7.82 6.17 -0.19
CA MET A 149 -8.28 7.56 -0.12
C MET A 149 -9.65 7.75 -0.79
N ALA A 150 -9.89 7.11 -1.94
CA ALA A 150 -11.20 7.17 -2.61
C ALA A 150 -12.31 6.60 -1.71
N ALA A 151 -12.03 5.48 -1.02
CA ALA A 151 -12.96 4.88 -0.07
C ALA A 151 -13.27 5.81 1.12
N VAL A 152 -12.25 6.48 1.68
CA VAL A 152 -12.46 7.46 2.77
C VAL A 152 -13.28 8.66 2.28
N LEU A 153 -13.02 9.17 1.08
CA LEU A 153 -13.79 10.28 0.51
C LEU A 153 -15.26 9.89 0.31
N GLN A 154 -15.52 8.70 -0.24
CA GLN A 154 -16.87 8.17 -0.43
C GLN A 154 -17.64 8.02 0.90
N ALA A 155 -16.94 7.62 1.96
CA ALA A 155 -17.54 7.43 3.28
C ALA A 155 -17.83 8.76 4.02
N LEU A 156 -17.27 9.87 3.56
CA LEU A 156 -17.44 11.20 4.14
C LEU A 156 -18.44 12.09 3.37
N GLU A 157 -18.86 11.66 2.18
CA GLU A 157 -19.93 12.28 1.37
C GLU A 157 -21.30 11.78 1.79
#